data_2f1e1356f23f29717facbd0c71a69f37
#
_entry.id   2f1e1356f23f29717facbd0c71a69f37
#
_cell.length_a   1.000
_cell.length_b   1.000
_cell.length_c   1.000
_cell.angle_alpha   90.00
_cell.angle_beta   90.00
_cell.angle_gamma   90.00
#
_symmetry.space_group_name_H-M   'P 1'
#
loop_
_entity.id
_entity.type
_entity.pdbx_description
1 polymer ?
#
loop_
_entity_poly.entity_id
_entity_poly.type
_entity_poly.pdbx_seq_one_letter_code
_entity_poly.pdbx_strand_id
1 'polypeptide(L)'
;VTTYAYDQRGFGRSPGRGIWPDEELMREDLRTAVDVARARHPKAVITVVGISMGGSVALSAFGSDRPPAADRLIASGPGLRGWGAINPLYKASLWSSTHIRPGWIVRPPRGLVKIEPSDNIEMLRRTWADPLMMPENRIDQVYGVVSLMETAYQRVTNLSEKVPTLLSYGANDLVITPPGVKRTAKKLPASIKTVYYPKGYHMLTRDLQAETVHADYLAFMQDPAAPLPSGSPDWPWR
;
A
#
# COMPACT_ATOMS: atom_id res chain seq x y z
N VAL A 1 5.65 18.23 -11.16
CA VAL A 1 4.48 17.38 -10.81
C VAL A 1 3.76 18.04 -9.64
N THR A 2 2.43 18.23 -9.77
CA THR A 2 1.58 18.65 -8.64
C THR A 2 1.16 17.40 -7.87
N THR A 3 1.30 17.41 -6.56
CA THR A 3 0.98 16.28 -5.70
C THR A 3 -0.13 16.65 -4.72
N TYR A 4 -1.14 15.79 -4.63
CA TYR A 4 -2.18 15.82 -3.62
C TYR A 4 -2.00 14.65 -2.66
N ALA A 5 -2.01 14.92 -1.37
CA ALA A 5 -2.01 13.90 -0.33
C ALA A 5 -3.17 14.19 0.63
N TYR A 6 -3.83 13.14 1.09
CA TYR A 6 -4.88 13.24 2.10
C TYR A 6 -4.67 12.22 3.20
N ASP A 7 -5.07 12.59 4.40
CA ASP A 7 -5.14 11.64 5.50
C ASP A 7 -6.32 10.69 5.27
N GLN A 8 -6.06 9.40 5.18
CA GLN A 8 -7.13 8.42 5.05
C GLN A 8 -8.02 8.45 6.29
N ARG A 9 -9.31 8.20 6.11
CA ARG A 9 -10.28 8.10 7.21
C ARG A 9 -9.78 7.15 8.29
N GLY A 10 -9.88 7.58 9.56
CA GLY A 10 -9.33 6.85 10.71
C GLY A 10 -7.87 7.15 11.02
N PHE A 11 -7.19 7.96 10.19
CA PHE A 11 -5.77 8.30 10.33
C PHE A 11 -5.54 9.81 10.30
N GLY A 12 -4.38 10.24 10.78
CA GLY A 12 -3.95 11.62 10.73
C GLY A 12 -4.94 12.59 11.36
N ARG A 13 -5.36 13.59 10.59
CA ARG A 13 -6.37 14.59 10.96
C ARG A 13 -7.78 14.27 10.47
N SER A 14 -7.94 13.17 9.73
CA SER A 14 -9.24 12.73 9.25
C SER A 14 -10.17 12.25 10.36
N PRO A 15 -11.50 12.30 10.16
CA PRO A 15 -12.46 11.86 11.17
C PRO A 15 -12.26 10.41 11.62
N GLY A 16 -12.61 10.10 12.86
CA GLY A 16 -12.57 8.75 13.41
C GLY A 16 -11.17 8.23 13.68
N ARG A 17 -10.20 9.11 13.94
CA ARG A 17 -8.80 8.71 14.21
C ARG A 17 -8.74 7.57 15.23
N GLY A 18 -8.04 6.50 14.87
CA GLY A 18 -7.88 5.30 15.68
C GLY A 18 -9.02 4.28 15.53
N ILE A 19 -10.06 4.56 14.74
CA ILE A 19 -11.15 3.64 14.45
C ILE A 19 -10.99 3.15 13.00
N TRP A 20 -11.10 1.83 12.80
CA TRP A 20 -11.04 1.27 11.44
C TRP A 20 -12.28 1.70 10.65
N PRO A 21 -12.12 2.35 9.49
CA PRO A 21 -13.24 2.64 8.62
C PRO A 21 -13.65 1.41 7.82
N ASP A 22 -14.82 1.46 7.20
CA ASP A 22 -15.22 0.48 6.20
C ASP A 22 -14.34 0.55 4.95
N GLU A 23 -14.00 -0.60 4.35
CA GLU A 23 -13.15 -0.68 3.16
C GLU A 23 -13.77 0.05 1.96
N GLU A 24 -15.11 -0.01 1.79
CA GLU A 24 -15.78 0.71 0.70
C GLU A 24 -15.67 2.21 0.87
N LEU A 25 -15.80 2.71 2.12
CA LEU A 25 -15.58 4.14 2.39
C LEU A 25 -14.14 4.57 2.04
N MET A 26 -13.14 3.74 2.32
CA MET A 26 -11.77 4.06 1.93
C MET A 26 -11.59 4.12 0.41
N ARG A 27 -12.24 3.22 -0.33
CA ARG A 27 -12.26 3.25 -1.80
C ARG A 27 -12.99 4.47 -2.34
N GLU A 28 -14.11 4.84 -1.71
CA GLU A 28 -14.89 6.02 -2.11
C GLU A 28 -14.13 7.33 -1.83
N ASP A 29 -13.43 7.41 -0.69
CA ASP A 29 -12.55 8.54 -0.38
C ASP A 29 -11.44 8.69 -1.45
N LEU A 30 -10.86 7.58 -1.92
CA LEU A 30 -9.89 7.60 -3.02
C LEU A 30 -10.51 8.08 -4.34
N ARG A 31 -11.71 7.59 -4.70
CA ARG A 31 -12.43 8.05 -5.90
C ARG A 31 -12.68 9.56 -5.82
N THR A 32 -13.21 10.01 -4.69
CA THR A 32 -13.46 11.45 -4.44
C THR A 32 -12.19 12.29 -4.56
N ALA A 33 -11.06 11.81 -4.01
CA ALA A 33 -9.79 12.51 -4.13
C ALA A 33 -9.31 12.60 -5.59
N VAL A 34 -9.50 11.55 -6.37
CA VAL A 34 -9.20 11.53 -7.81
C VAL A 34 -10.13 12.49 -8.56
N ASP A 35 -11.41 12.49 -8.27
CA ASP A 35 -12.40 13.39 -8.91
C ASP A 35 -12.09 14.85 -8.61
N VAL A 36 -11.70 15.19 -7.39
CA VAL A 36 -11.24 16.54 -7.01
C VAL A 36 -9.98 16.93 -7.79
N ALA A 37 -9.03 16.03 -7.93
CA ALA A 37 -7.83 16.28 -8.72
C ALA A 37 -8.15 16.47 -10.21
N ARG A 38 -9.05 15.65 -10.75
CA ARG A 38 -9.50 15.74 -12.15
C ARG A 38 -10.26 17.06 -12.41
N ALA A 39 -11.13 17.48 -11.50
CA ALA A 39 -11.86 18.74 -11.62
C ALA A 39 -10.92 19.96 -11.63
N ARG A 40 -9.84 19.91 -10.84
CA ARG A 40 -8.83 20.99 -10.79
C ARG A 40 -7.86 20.96 -11.96
N HIS A 41 -7.62 19.79 -12.54
CA HIS A 41 -6.64 19.55 -13.60
C HIS A 41 -7.24 18.70 -14.72
N PRO A 42 -8.24 19.18 -15.47
CA PRO A 42 -9.02 18.37 -16.40
C PRO A 42 -8.22 17.76 -17.55
N LYS A 43 -7.08 18.36 -17.91
CA LYS A 43 -6.20 17.89 -19.00
C LYS A 43 -4.93 17.18 -18.52
N ALA A 44 -4.71 17.09 -17.20
CA ALA A 44 -3.51 16.47 -16.66
C ALA A 44 -3.64 14.95 -16.62
N VAL A 45 -2.52 14.25 -16.78
CA VAL A 45 -2.44 12.82 -16.46
C VAL A 45 -2.47 12.68 -14.92
N ILE A 46 -3.43 11.93 -14.41
CA ILE A 46 -3.58 11.66 -12.98
C ILE A 46 -3.02 10.27 -12.68
N THR A 47 -1.99 10.24 -11.83
CA THR A 47 -1.44 9.00 -11.29
C THR A 47 -1.79 8.87 -9.82
N VAL A 48 -2.42 7.77 -9.45
CA VAL A 48 -2.58 7.38 -8.05
C VAL A 48 -1.31 6.68 -7.58
N VAL A 49 -0.75 7.14 -6.45
CA VAL A 49 0.38 6.48 -5.78
C VAL A 49 -0.09 6.00 -4.42
N GLY A 50 -0.23 4.68 -4.26
CA GLY A 50 -0.60 4.06 -3.00
C GLY A 50 0.62 3.41 -2.33
N ILE A 51 0.91 3.79 -1.07
CA ILE A 51 2.02 3.24 -0.29
C ILE A 51 1.48 2.31 0.78
N SER A 52 2.05 1.10 0.93
CA SER A 52 1.69 0.14 1.97
C SER A 52 0.18 -0.14 2.01
N MET A 53 -0.51 0.17 3.11
CA MET A 53 -1.97 0.09 3.22
C MET A 53 -2.68 0.91 2.14
N GLY A 54 -2.17 2.10 1.79
CA GLY A 54 -2.69 2.90 0.68
C GLY A 54 -2.57 2.19 -0.68
N GLY A 55 -1.54 1.36 -0.86
CA GLY A 55 -1.41 0.46 -2.01
C GLY A 55 -2.51 -0.60 -2.04
N SER A 56 -2.89 -1.15 -0.88
CA SER A 56 -4.02 -2.10 -0.80
C SER A 56 -5.36 -1.42 -1.11
N VAL A 57 -5.59 -0.20 -0.60
CA VAL A 57 -6.78 0.59 -0.94
C VAL A 57 -6.84 0.83 -2.46
N ALA A 58 -5.74 1.28 -3.05
CA ALA A 58 -5.67 1.56 -4.48
C ALA A 58 -5.91 0.29 -5.32
N LEU A 59 -5.20 -0.81 -5.05
CA LEU A 59 -5.39 -2.08 -5.76
C LEU A 59 -6.84 -2.59 -5.62
N SER A 60 -7.43 -2.49 -4.43
CA SER A 60 -8.81 -2.91 -4.20
C SER A 60 -9.84 -2.02 -4.92
N ALA A 61 -9.55 -0.72 -5.07
CA ALA A 61 -10.41 0.23 -5.78
C ALA A 61 -10.31 0.06 -7.30
N PHE A 62 -9.08 -0.03 -7.85
CA PHE A 62 -8.87 -0.19 -9.30
C PHE A 62 -9.33 -1.56 -9.82
N GLY A 63 -9.29 -2.60 -9.00
CA GLY A 63 -9.83 -3.93 -9.33
C GLY A 63 -11.30 -4.11 -8.99
N SER A 64 -12.04 -3.05 -8.63
CA SER A 64 -13.49 -3.06 -8.38
C SER A 64 -14.30 -2.76 -9.63
N ASP A 65 -15.62 -2.96 -9.56
CA ASP A 65 -16.56 -2.62 -10.64
C ASP A 65 -16.65 -1.10 -10.92
N ARG A 66 -16.20 -0.28 -9.95
CA ARG A 66 -16.12 1.18 -10.05
C ARG A 66 -14.69 1.66 -9.80
N PRO A 67 -13.76 1.49 -10.76
CA PRO A 67 -12.40 1.98 -10.59
C PRO A 67 -12.34 3.51 -10.53
N PRO A 68 -11.36 4.11 -9.80
CA PRO A 68 -11.11 5.54 -9.84
C PRO A 68 -10.82 6.03 -11.26
N ALA A 69 -11.26 7.24 -11.61
CA ALA A 69 -11.07 7.86 -12.93
C ALA A 69 -9.64 8.45 -13.09
N ALA A 70 -8.62 7.68 -12.71
CA ALA A 70 -7.21 8.03 -12.87
C ALA A 70 -6.60 7.29 -14.06
N ASP A 71 -5.52 7.89 -14.61
CA ASP A 71 -4.89 7.39 -15.83
C ASP A 71 -3.82 6.34 -15.56
N ARG A 72 -3.25 6.31 -14.35
CA ARG A 72 -2.16 5.41 -13.94
C ARG A 72 -2.21 5.06 -12.47
N LEU A 73 -1.65 3.89 -12.12
CA LEU A 73 -1.52 3.42 -10.74
C LEU A 73 -0.07 3.02 -10.43
N ILE A 74 0.44 3.50 -9.30
CA ILE A 74 1.67 2.99 -8.70
C ILE A 74 1.33 2.47 -7.30
N ALA A 75 1.67 1.20 -7.02
CA ALA A 75 1.55 0.62 -5.68
C ALA A 75 2.95 0.33 -5.12
N SER A 76 3.37 1.13 -4.15
CA SER A 76 4.69 1.09 -3.52
C SER A 76 4.66 0.26 -2.24
N GLY A 77 5.38 -0.88 -2.21
CA GLY A 77 5.37 -1.79 -1.08
C GLY A 77 3.94 -2.16 -0.63
N PRO A 78 3.01 -2.50 -1.55
CA PRO A 78 1.60 -2.63 -1.19
C PRO A 78 1.38 -3.70 -0.14
N GLY A 79 0.42 -3.46 0.75
CA GLY A 79 -0.01 -4.42 1.75
C GLY A 79 -0.67 -5.65 1.10
N LEU A 80 0.06 -6.74 0.99
CA LEU A 80 -0.39 -7.99 0.34
C LEU A 80 -0.35 -9.20 1.28
N ARG A 81 -0.21 -8.97 2.58
CA ARG A 81 -0.21 -10.01 3.61
C ARG A 81 -1.63 -10.23 4.16
N GLY A 82 -2.56 -10.60 3.28
CA GLY A 82 -3.93 -10.91 3.65
C GLY A 82 -4.10 -12.26 4.35
N TRP A 83 -5.35 -12.66 4.58
CA TRP A 83 -5.73 -13.87 5.32
C TRP A 83 -5.04 -15.14 4.83
N GLY A 84 -4.83 -15.28 3.52
CA GLY A 84 -4.17 -16.44 2.93
C GLY A 84 -2.68 -16.57 3.25
N ALA A 85 -2.03 -15.51 3.75
CA ALA A 85 -0.60 -15.47 4.04
C ALA A 85 -0.29 -15.53 5.55
N ILE A 86 -1.27 -15.77 6.41
CA ILE A 86 -1.09 -15.85 7.87
C ILE A 86 -1.49 -17.22 8.42
N ASN A 87 -0.87 -17.56 9.54
CA ASN A 87 -1.09 -18.84 10.22
C ASN A 87 -2.54 -19.03 10.67
N PRO A 88 -3.15 -20.22 10.55
CA PRO A 88 -4.53 -20.50 10.95
C PRO A 88 -4.85 -20.17 12.42
N LEU A 89 -3.94 -20.44 13.33
CA LEU A 89 -4.13 -20.12 14.76
C LEU A 89 -4.21 -18.61 14.99
N TYR A 90 -3.35 -17.85 14.29
CA TYR A 90 -3.40 -16.39 14.35
C TYR A 90 -4.69 -15.84 13.73
N LYS A 91 -5.19 -16.43 12.64
CA LYS A 91 -6.50 -16.08 12.06
C LYS A 91 -7.62 -16.23 13.07
N ALA A 92 -7.71 -17.41 13.72
CA ALA A 92 -8.73 -17.69 14.70
C ALA A 92 -8.65 -16.72 15.90
N SER A 93 -7.45 -16.48 16.41
CA SER A 93 -7.21 -15.52 17.50
C SER A 93 -7.62 -14.10 17.13
N LEU A 94 -7.20 -13.61 15.95
CA LEU A 94 -7.53 -12.27 15.49
C LEU A 94 -9.04 -12.11 15.26
N TRP A 95 -9.67 -13.10 14.63
CA TRP A 95 -11.11 -13.12 14.43
C TRP A 95 -11.87 -13.06 15.76
N SER A 96 -11.57 -13.99 16.69
CA SER A 96 -12.22 -14.06 18.00
C SER A 96 -12.04 -12.76 18.81
N SER A 97 -10.80 -12.26 18.88
CA SER A 97 -10.49 -11.03 19.63
C SER A 97 -11.25 -9.83 19.09
N THR A 98 -11.36 -9.70 17.76
CA THR A 98 -12.09 -8.61 17.12
C THR A 98 -13.58 -8.66 17.43
N HIS A 99 -14.19 -9.84 17.44
CA HIS A 99 -15.63 -9.99 17.69
C HIS A 99 -15.99 -9.88 19.18
N ILE A 100 -15.06 -10.26 20.09
CA ILE A 100 -15.28 -10.15 21.54
C ILE A 100 -14.98 -8.74 22.04
N ARG A 101 -13.88 -8.13 21.59
CA ARG A 101 -13.41 -6.83 22.10
C ARG A 101 -12.73 -5.99 21.01
N PRO A 102 -13.48 -5.44 20.04
CA PRO A 102 -12.92 -4.74 18.88
C PRO A 102 -12.00 -3.57 19.22
N GLY A 103 -12.29 -2.87 20.31
CA GLY A 103 -11.48 -1.75 20.79
C GLY A 103 -10.23 -2.13 21.59
N TRP A 104 -9.89 -3.42 21.68
CA TRP A 104 -8.71 -3.84 22.43
C TRP A 104 -7.43 -3.30 21.78
N ILE A 105 -6.61 -2.61 22.59
CA ILE A 105 -5.32 -2.08 22.12
C ILE A 105 -4.28 -3.20 22.12
N VAL A 106 -3.73 -3.43 20.94
CA VAL A 106 -2.66 -4.40 20.72
C VAL A 106 -1.33 -3.66 20.66
N ARG A 107 -0.41 -4.06 21.54
CA ARG A 107 0.97 -3.59 21.50
C ARG A 107 1.87 -4.73 21.05
N PRO A 108 2.66 -4.53 19.99
CA PRO A 108 3.65 -5.55 19.62
C PRO A 108 4.61 -5.77 20.82
N PRO A 109 4.97 -7.02 21.11
CA PRO A 109 5.90 -7.32 22.18
C PRO A 109 7.25 -6.67 21.90
N ARG A 110 7.71 -5.83 22.82
CA ARG A 110 8.99 -5.13 22.68
C ARG A 110 10.15 -6.12 22.61
N GLY A 111 11.00 -5.96 21.61
CA GLY A 111 12.25 -6.73 21.45
C GLY A 111 12.11 -8.13 20.82
N LEU A 112 10.90 -8.65 20.55
CA LEU A 112 10.72 -9.96 19.92
C LEU A 112 10.72 -9.91 18.39
N VAL A 113 10.40 -8.76 17.79
CA VAL A 113 10.40 -8.59 16.35
C VAL A 113 11.09 -7.25 16.04
N LYS A 114 12.23 -7.32 15.36
CA LYS A 114 12.90 -6.14 14.82
C LYS A 114 12.29 -5.87 13.46
N ILE A 115 11.36 -4.93 13.37
CA ILE A 115 10.81 -4.45 12.10
C ILE A 115 11.53 -3.16 11.75
N GLU A 116 12.35 -3.21 10.71
CA GLU A 116 13.01 -2.04 10.13
C GLU A 116 12.29 -1.67 8.82
N PRO A 117 11.35 -0.71 8.85
CA PRO A 117 10.60 -0.34 7.65
C PRO A 117 11.42 0.49 6.66
N SER A 118 12.60 0.95 7.03
CA SER A 118 13.52 1.75 6.20
C SER A 118 14.93 1.72 6.80
N ASP A 119 15.95 1.92 5.96
CA ASP A 119 17.33 2.17 6.36
C ASP A 119 17.59 3.64 6.74
N ASN A 120 16.63 4.52 6.51
CA ASN A 120 16.71 5.95 6.83
C ASN A 120 16.29 6.21 8.29
N ILE A 121 17.23 5.98 9.21
CA ILE A 121 16.99 6.08 10.65
C ILE A 121 16.55 7.48 11.07
N GLU A 122 17.10 8.53 10.46
CA GLU A 122 16.71 9.91 10.77
C GLU A 122 15.26 10.19 10.40
N MET A 123 14.83 9.70 9.23
CA MET A 123 13.43 9.77 8.80
C MET A 123 12.52 9.00 9.78
N LEU A 124 12.93 7.81 10.23
CA LEU A 124 12.17 7.02 11.20
C LEU A 124 12.02 7.75 12.53
N ARG A 125 13.08 8.37 13.04
CA ARG A 125 13.02 9.18 14.27
C ARG A 125 12.01 10.32 14.17
N ARG A 126 12.05 11.06 13.05
CA ARG A 126 11.08 12.14 12.78
C ARG A 126 9.65 11.62 12.68
N THR A 127 9.45 10.49 12.03
CA THR A 127 8.13 9.84 11.93
C THR A 127 7.58 9.44 13.30
N TRP A 128 8.42 8.86 14.16
CA TRP A 128 8.00 8.49 15.51
C TRP A 128 7.76 9.69 16.44
N ALA A 129 8.37 10.84 16.17
CA ALA A 129 8.15 12.08 16.90
C ALA A 129 6.92 12.86 16.41
N ASP A 130 6.34 12.48 15.27
CA ASP A 130 5.16 13.14 14.73
C ASP A 130 3.92 12.87 15.60
N PRO A 131 3.22 13.93 16.10
CA PRO A 131 2.02 13.77 16.93
C PRO A 131 0.86 13.09 16.22
N LEU A 132 0.90 12.99 14.89
CA LEU A 132 -0.09 12.26 14.09
C LEU A 132 0.26 10.77 13.96
N MET A 133 1.45 10.35 14.37
CA MET A 133 1.80 8.93 14.42
C MET A 133 0.92 8.21 15.44
N MET A 134 0.45 7.02 15.11
CA MET A 134 -0.34 6.16 15.99
C MET A 134 0.51 4.96 16.42
N PRO A 135 1.12 4.98 17.60
CA PRO A 135 2.00 3.89 18.05
C PRO A 135 1.24 2.66 18.53
N GLU A 136 -0.05 2.79 18.75
CA GLU A 136 -0.94 1.73 19.24
C GLU A 136 -2.03 1.46 18.21
N ASN A 137 -2.37 0.19 18.04
CA ASN A 137 -3.43 -0.23 17.14
C ASN A 137 -4.52 -0.95 17.91
N ARG A 138 -5.76 -0.68 17.58
CA ARG A 138 -6.90 -1.47 18.03
C ARG A 138 -6.93 -2.79 17.28
N ILE A 139 -7.52 -3.82 17.89
CA ILE A 139 -7.60 -5.14 17.26
C ILE A 139 -8.48 -5.11 16.00
N ASP A 140 -9.52 -4.28 15.95
CA ASP A 140 -10.34 -4.08 14.77
C ASP A 140 -9.58 -3.43 13.60
N GLN A 141 -8.61 -2.53 13.88
CA GLN A 141 -7.72 -1.99 12.84
C GLN A 141 -6.81 -3.09 12.26
N VAL A 142 -6.25 -3.96 13.12
CA VAL A 142 -5.42 -5.07 12.68
C VAL A 142 -6.22 -6.04 11.82
N TYR A 143 -7.45 -6.37 12.24
CA TYR A 143 -8.37 -7.20 11.46
C TYR A 143 -8.72 -6.55 10.13
N GLY A 144 -9.08 -5.27 10.15
CA GLY A 144 -9.45 -4.51 8.96
C GLY A 144 -8.34 -4.42 7.93
N VAL A 145 -7.11 -4.12 8.36
CA VAL A 145 -5.97 -4.04 7.42
C VAL A 145 -5.66 -5.41 6.80
N VAL A 146 -5.79 -6.51 7.55
CA VAL A 146 -5.60 -7.87 7.00
C VAL A 146 -6.70 -8.20 5.98
N SER A 147 -7.95 -7.81 6.26
CA SER A 147 -9.08 -7.99 5.34
C SER A 147 -8.89 -7.18 4.06
N LEU A 148 -8.51 -5.90 4.18
CA LEU A 148 -8.20 -5.05 3.04
C LEU A 148 -7.06 -5.61 2.17
N MET A 149 -6.00 -6.16 2.79
CA MET A 149 -4.91 -6.82 2.06
C MET A 149 -5.40 -8.06 1.30
N GLU A 150 -6.35 -8.82 1.86
CA GLU A 150 -6.95 -9.96 1.17
C GLU A 150 -7.84 -9.51 0.01
N THR A 151 -8.65 -8.46 0.21
CA THR A 151 -9.45 -7.85 -0.85
C THR A 151 -8.57 -7.35 -2.01
N ALA A 152 -7.46 -6.68 -1.69
CA ALA A 152 -6.48 -6.26 -2.70
C ALA A 152 -5.93 -7.46 -3.48
N TYR A 153 -5.50 -8.52 -2.78
CA TYR A 153 -5.04 -9.75 -3.41
C TYR A 153 -6.09 -10.41 -4.32
N GLN A 154 -7.35 -10.43 -3.90
CA GLN A 154 -8.43 -11.02 -4.70
C GLN A 154 -8.69 -10.22 -5.98
N ARG A 155 -8.56 -8.90 -5.89
CA ARG A 155 -8.90 -7.98 -6.97
C ARG A 155 -7.77 -7.67 -7.96
N VAL A 156 -6.53 -8.08 -7.70
CA VAL A 156 -5.41 -7.81 -8.65
C VAL A 156 -5.63 -8.42 -10.02
N THR A 157 -6.40 -9.51 -10.13
CA THR A 157 -6.75 -10.14 -11.41
C THR A 157 -7.71 -9.31 -12.26
N ASN A 158 -8.40 -8.36 -11.64
CA ASN A 158 -9.40 -7.50 -12.29
C ASN A 158 -8.81 -6.14 -12.69
N LEU A 159 -7.51 -5.91 -12.44
CA LEU A 159 -6.86 -4.67 -12.85
C LEU A 159 -6.94 -4.52 -14.37
N SER A 160 -7.45 -3.37 -14.81
CA SER A 160 -7.66 -3.11 -16.24
C SER A 160 -6.34 -2.84 -16.95
N GLU A 161 -6.15 -3.47 -18.10
CA GLU A 161 -5.02 -3.19 -19.00
C GLU A 161 -5.00 -1.76 -19.53
N LYS A 162 -6.16 -1.08 -19.50
CA LYS A 162 -6.29 0.32 -19.91
C LYS A 162 -5.68 1.31 -18.91
N VAL A 163 -5.40 0.87 -17.68
CA VAL A 163 -4.77 1.67 -16.64
C VAL A 163 -3.38 1.10 -16.37
N PRO A 164 -2.33 1.66 -17.00
CA PRO A 164 -0.96 1.24 -16.71
C PRO A 164 -0.70 1.22 -15.21
N THR A 165 -0.21 0.09 -14.72
CA THR A 165 -0.01 -0.16 -13.30
C THR A 165 1.41 -0.65 -13.04
N LEU A 166 2.07 -0.03 -12.06
CA LEU A 166 3.40 -0.40 -11.56
C LEU A 166 3.30 -0.85 -10.10
N LEU A 167 3.78 -2.05 -9.80
CA LEU A 167 3.96 -2.53 -8.43
C LEU A 167 5.44 -2.60 -8.09
N SER A 168 5.85 -1.95 -7.01
CA SER A 168 7.23 -1.97 -6.52
C SER A 168 7.36 -2.71 -5.19
N TYR A 169 8.49 -3.38 -4.98
CA TYR A 169 8.77 -4.12 -3.76
C TYR A 169 10.26 -4.09 -3.43
N GLY A 170 10.58 -3.95 -2.13
CA GLY A 170 11.95 -3.94 -1.62
C GLY A 170 12.38 -5.30 -1.10
N ALA A 171 13.59 -5.72 -1.43
CA ALA A 171 14.15 -7.02 -1.00
C ALA A 171 14.26 -7.15 0.53
N ASN A 172 14.45 -6.02 1.23
CA ASN A 172 14.59 -5.93 2.68
C ASN A 172 13.28 -5.57 3.39
N ASP A 173 12.13 -5.69 2.71
CA ASP A 173 10.83 -5.42 3.32
C ASP A 173 10.47 -6.50 4.36
N LEU A 174 10.56 -6.12 5.64
CA LEU A 174 10.19 -6.95 6.79
C LEU A 174 8.77 -6.69 7.29
N VAL A 175 8.08 -5.70 6.73
CA VAL A 175 6.67 -5.36 7.06
C VAL A 175 5.72 -6.22 6.23
N ILE A 176 5.89 -6.19 4.92
CA ILE A 176 5.13 -7.04 3.99
C ILE A 176 6.03 -8.17 3.52
N THR A 177 6.01 -9.28 4.25
CA THR A 177 6.89 -10.41 4.02
C THR A 177 6.60 -11.14 2.70
N PRO A 178 7.59 -11.81 2.09
CA PRO A 178 7.49 -12.43 0.76
C PRO A 178 6.29 -13.35 0.50
N PRO A 179 5.76 -14.16 1.45
CA PRO A 179 4.66 -15.08 1.15
C PRO A 179 3.43 -14.43 0.51
N GLY A 180 3.01 -13.25 1.00
CA GLY A 180 1.88 -12.51 0.43
C GLY A 180 2.18 -11.96 -0.96
N VAL A 181 3.37 -11.41 -1.15
CA VAL A 181 3.83 -10.88 -2.43
C VAL A 181 3.97 -12.00 -3.47
N LYS A 182 4.59 -13.13 -3.11
CA LYS A 182 4.73 -14.32 -3.97
C LYS A 182 3.37 -14.86 -4.43
N ARG A 183 2.41 -14.91 -3.50
CA ARG A 183 1.05 -15.35 -3.79
C ARG A 183 0.38 -14.41 -4.81
N THR A 184 0.58 -13.10 -4.65
CA THR A 184 0.03 -12.08 -5.54
C THR A 184 0.71 -12.09 -6.90
N ALA A 185 2.04 -12.20 -6.96
CA ALA A 185 2.80 -12.24 -8.20
C ALA A 185 2.29 -13.28 -9.18
N LYS A 186 1.89 -14.45 -8.68
CA LYS A 186 1.33 -15.55 -9.50
C LYS A 186 -0.04 -15.24 -10.12
N LYS A 187 -0.72 -14.22 -9.64
CA LYS A 187 -2.06 -13.82 -10.11
C LYS A 187 -2.06 -12.53 -10.93
N LEU A 188 -0.95 -11.79 -10.93
CA LEU A 188 -0.89 -10.52 -11.65
C LEU A 188 -1.10 -10.72 -13.15
N PRO A 189 -1.97 -9.94 -13.80
CA PRO A 189 -2.06 -9.88 -15.26
C PRO A 189 -0.69 -9.56 -15.89
N ALA A 190 -0.43 -10.06 -17.09
CA ALA A 190 0.84 -9.85 -17.79
C ALA A 190 1.13 -8.37 -18.09
N SER A 191 0.08 -7.57 -18.22
CA SER A 191 0.15 -6.13 -18.47
C SER A 191 0.66 -5.29 -17.28
N ILE A 192 0.67 -5.87 -16.08
CA ILE A 192 1.11 -5.17 -14.87
C ILE A 192 2.64 -5.16 -14.81
N LYS A 193 3.23 -3.97 -14.78
CA LYS A 193 4.67 -3.80 -14.61
C LYS A 193 5.06 -4.01 -13.15
N THR A 194 6.16 -4.71 -12.90
CA THR A 194 6.70 -4.90 -11.55
C THR A 194 8.13 -4.40 -11.49
N VAL A 195 8.59 -3.98 -10.31
CA VAL A 195 9.98 -3.63 -10.07
C VAL A 195 10.41 -4.09 -8.68
N TYR A 196 11.58 -4.73 -8.62
CA TYR A 196 12.16 -5.28 -7.41
C TYR A 196 13.45 -4.52 -7.08
N TYR A 197 13.47 -3.81 -5.95
CA TYR A 197 14.63 -3.05 -5.51
C TYR A 197 15.50 -3.90 -4.57
N PRO A 198 16.69 -4.35 -4.99
CA PRO A 198 17.54 -5.25 -4.19
C PRO A 198 17.98 -4.67 -2.85
N LYS A 199 18.09 -3.35 -2.74
CA LYS A 199 18.45 -2.64 -1.51
C LYS A 199 17.24 -1.98 -0.83
N GLY A 200 16.03 -2.07 -1.41
CA GLY A 200 14.82 -1.42 -0.93
C GLY A 200 14.29 -2.05 0.35
N TYR A 201 13.76 -1.23 1.22
CA TYR A 201 12.97 -1.60 2.38
C TYR A 201 11.48 -1.40 2.11
N HIS A 202 10.66 -1.34 3.17
CA HIS A 202 9.22 -1.13 3.02
C HIS A 202 8.88 0.28 2.54
N MET A 203 9.57 1.29 3.07
CA MET A 203 9.32 2.69 2.76
C MET A 203 10.16 3.18 1.58
N LEU A 204 10.06 2.50 0.43
CA LEU A 204 10.87 2.70 -0.77
C LEU A 204 11.10 4.16 -1.15
N THR A 205 10.06 4.99 -1.08
CA THR A 205 10.13 6.42 -1.42
C THR A 205 10.77 7.29 -0.33
N ARG A 206 11.23 6.70 0.77
CA ARG A 206 11.83 7.38 1.92
C ARG A 206 13.13 6.72 2.39
N ASP A 207 13.52 5.60 1.81
CA ASP A 207 14.79 4.92 2.04
C ASP A 207 15.97 5.81 1.62
N LEU A 208 17.18 5.47 2.05
CA LEU A 208 18.39 6.21 1.65
C LEU A 208 18.60 6.24 0.13
N GLN A 209 18.05 5.26 -0.60
CA GLN A 209 18.07 5.19 -2.07
C GLN A 209 16.78 5.70 -2.73
N ALA A 210 15.95 6.46 -2.04
CA ALA A 210 14.64 6.91 -2.53
C ALA A 210 14.71 7.65 -3.87
N GLU A 211 15.82 8.33 -4.18
CA GLU A 211 16.00 9.02 -5.47
C GLU A 211 15.90 8.08 -6.67
N THR A 212 16.43 6.86 -6.56
CA THR A 212 16.29 5.83 -7.60
C THR A 212 14.82 5.46 -7.82
N VAL A 213 14.07 5.29 -6.73
CA VAL A 213 12.65 4.97 -6.77
C VAL A 213 11.84 6.13 -7.35
N HIS A 214 12.18 7.38 -6.97
CA HIS A 214 11.53 8.57 -7.50
C HIS A 214 11.76 8.71 -9.00
N ALA A 215 12.98 8.46 -9.50
CA ALA A 215 13.30 8.48 -10.91
C ALA A 215 12.46 7.48 -11.72
N ASP A 216 12.35 6.25 -11.22
CA ASP A 216 11.52 5.21 -11.82
C ASP A 216 10.03 5.57 -11.85
N TYR A 217 9.51 6.11 -10.74
CA TYR A 217 8.11 6.52 -10.68
C TYR A 217 7.81 7.67 -11.60
N LEU A 218 8.71 8.67 -11.68
CA LEU A 218 8.58 9.80 -12.60
C LEU A 218 8.63 9.34 -14.06
N ALA A 219 9.55 8.43 -14.40
CA ALA A 219 9.62 7.85 -15.74
C ALA A 219 8.33 7.11 -16.10
N PHE A 220 7.83 6.27 -15.20
CA PHE A 220 6.55 5.57 -15.39
C PHE A 220 5.36 6.53 -15.49
N MET A 221 5.35 7.62 -14.73
CA MET A 221 4.33 8.67 -14.83
C MET A 221 4.38 9.43 -16.16
N GLN A 222 5.51 9.49 -16.82
CA GLN A 222 5.68 10.13 -18.14
C GLN A 222 5.36 9.16 -19.27
N ASP A 223 5.96 7.99 -19.25
CA ASP A 223 5.75 6.92 -20.23
C ASP A 223 5.76 5.54 -19.55
N PRO A 224 4.58 4.93 -19.31
CA PRO A 224 4.51 3.61 -18.70
C PRO A 224 5.16 2.49 -19.51
N ALA A 225 5.35 2.67 -20.82
CA ALA A 225 5.96 1.66 -21.69
C ALA A 225 7.50 1.71 -21.63
N ALA A 226 8.08 2.87 -21.30
CA ALA A 226 9.52 3.03 -21.26
C ALA A 226 10.18 2.14 -20.18
N PRO A 227 11.46 1.76 -20.40
CA PRO A 227 12.27 1.14 -19.36
C PRO A 227 12.39 2.04 -18.12
N LEU A 228 12.45 1.42 -16.93
CA LEU A 228 12.70 2.17 -15.70
C LEU A 228 14.19 2.56 -15.62
N PRO A 229 14.51 3.82 -15.27
CA PRO A 229 15.90 4.30 -15.20
C PRO A 229 16.82 3.50 -14.30
N SER A 230 16.30 2.91 -13.23
CA SER A 230 17.10 2.09 -12.32
C SER A 230 17.67 0.82 -12.94
N GLY A 231 17.05 0.31 -14.01
CA GLY A 231 17.34 -1.03 -14.54
C GLY A 231 17.05 -2.16 -13.55
N SER A 232 16.32 -1.87 -12.46
CA SER A 232 15.95 -2.89 -11.46
C SER A 232 15.07 -3.97 -12.08
N PRO A 233 15.25 -5.25 -11.70
CA PRO A 233 14.54 -6.36 -12.29
C PRO A 233 13.06 -6.39 -11.91
N ASP A 234 12.30 -7.17 -12.64
CA ASP A 234 10.94 -7.58 -12.26
C ASP A 234 10.93 -8.37 -10.94
N TRP A 235 9.76 -8.55 -10.37
CA TRP A 235 9.60 -9.42 -9.21
C TRP A 235 10.07 -10.85 -9.52
N PRO A 236 10.94 -11.44 -8.68
CA PRO A 236 11.53 -12.76 -8.97
C PRO A 236 10.53 -13.92 -8.89
N TRP A 237 9.28 -13.65 -8.57
CA TRP A 237 8.22 -14.64 -8.39
C TRP A 237 7.13 -14.57 -9.47
N ARG A 238 7.35 -13.78 -10.47
CA ARG A 238 6.44 -13.57 -11.59
C ARG A 238 6.70 -14.53 -12.74
#